data_23cbdb1d8191513b55f5668909ab488c
#
_entry.id   23cbdb1d8191513b55f5668909ab488c
#
_cell.length_a   1.000
_cell.length_b   1.000
_cell.length_c   1.000
_cell.angle_alpha   90.00
_cell.angle_beta   90.00
_cell.angle_gamma   90.00
#
_symmetry.space_group_name_H-M   'P 1'
#
loop_
_entity.id
_entity.type
_entity.pdbx_description
1 polymer ?
#
loop_
_entity_poly.entity_id
_entity_poly.type
_entity_poly.pdbx_seq_one_letter_code
_entity_poly.pdbx_strand_id
1 'polypeptide(L)'
;MESVSNVNQIENLEQNTFVGKPEFVNSSVTFRGKGNLFFCERDVKLVNSSIHFEGSNSLVYLSSTPDSQYPLNLQVFQDSVIYFGRESHMTAPVNVNVQEHQNLIIGNDCNLGSGTNIRTAFAYPIYSSKTKQRVNYPGSVLIGDHVWLGHLAYISSGALLGSGSIVDNNAYVPSNCKIPSNSFLSGNPVKIIQDEVFFTKDYLGGFNESSSEKVNNYASDVFIYEVVPE
;
A
#
# COMPACT_ATOMS: atom_id res chain seq x y z
N MET A 1 14.96 15.68 -14.75
CA MET A 1 14.82 14.43 -13.96
C MET A 1 15.78 14.53 -12.80
N GLU A 2 15.27 14.48 -11.59
CA GLU A 2 16.08 14.51 -10.35
C GLU A 2 16.10 13.12 -9.74
N SER A 3 17.18 12.74 -9.07
CA SER A 3 17.28 11.42 -8.44
C SER A 3 18.09 11.49 -7.15
N VAL A 4 17.62 10.75 -6.15
CA VAL A 4 18.23 10.64 -4.83
C VAL A 4 18.47 9.17 -4.51
N SER A 5 19.73 8.79 -4.29
CA SER A 5 20.15 7.45 -3.85
C SER A 5 21.00 7.47 -2.58
N ASN A 6 21.23 8.65 -2.05
CA ASN A 6 21.85 8.88 -0.75
C ASN A 6 21.45 10.27 -0.20
N VAL A 7 21.58 10.45 1.10
CA VAL A 7 21.13 11.67 1.79
C VAL A 7 21.81 12.97 1.34
N ASN A 8 23.04 12.90 0.80
CA ASN A 8 23.76 14.09 0.36
C ASN A 8 23.17 14.68 -0.94
N GLN A 9 22.39 13.92 -1.67
CA GLN A 9 21.76 14.38 -2.91
C GLN A 9 20.44 15.12 -2.66
N ILE A 10 19.89 15.05 -1.46
CA ILE A 10 18.61 15.69 -1.11
C ILE A 10 18.68 17.21 -1.30
N GLU A 11 19.79 17.81 -0.92
CA GLU A 11 19.99 19.27 -1.00
C GLU A 11 20.12 19.77 -2.46
N ASN A 12 20.31 18.89 -3.43
CA ASN A 12 20.45 19.22 -4.85
C ASN A 12 19.11 19.22 -5.61
N LEU A 13 18.00 18.95 -4.93
CA LEU A 13 16.68 19.01 -5.55
C LEU A 13 16.23 20.46 -5.71
N GLU A 14 15.82 20.83 -6.93
CA GLU A 14 15.38 22.19 -7.26
C GLU A 14 13.86 22.31 -7.43
N GLN A 15 13.23 21.26 -7.97
CA GLN A 15 11.82 21.29 -8.35
C GLN A 15 10.93 20.36 -7.51
N ASN A 16 11.55 19.52 -6.69
CA ASN A 16 10.86 18.58 -5.83
C ASN A 16 11.37 18.68 -4.40
N THR A 17 10.60 18.20 -3.45
CA THR A 17 10.93 18.27 -2.03
C THR A 17 11.15 16.86 -1.47
N PHE A 18 12.20 16.72 -0.67
CA PHE A 18 12.48 15.49 0.06
C PHE A 18 12.64 15.84 1.54
N VAL A 19 11.82 15.24 2.40
CA VAL A 19 11.83 15.44 3.84
C VAL A 19 12.14 14.13 4.53
N GLY A 20 13.06 14.17 5.48
CA GLY A 20 13.57 13.00 6.19
C GLY A 20 14.96 12.58 5.69
N LYS A 21 15.54 11.61 6.37
CA LYS A 21 16.89 11.09 6.09
C LYS A 21 16.88 9.57 6.14
N PRO A 22 16.29 8.90 5.16
CA PRO A 22 16.25 7.44 5.16
C PRO A 22 17.64 6.86 4.93
N GLU A 23 17.85 5.65 5.41
CA GLU A 23 18.99 4.84 4.97
C GLU A 23 18.67 4.28 3.57
N PHE A 24 19.58 4.45 2.62
CA PHE A 24 19.46 3.90 1.27
C PHE A 24 20.34 2.64 1.15
N VAL A 25 19.70 1.49 0.97
CA VAL A 25 20.38 0.22 0.68
C VAL A 25 19.92 -0.26 -0.70
N ASN A 26 20.78 -0.12 -1.71
CA ASN A 26 20.46 -0.47 -3.09
C ASN A 26 19.13 0.13 -3.56
N SER A 27 18.91 1.41 -3.29
CA SER A 27 17.61 2.07 -3.47
C SER A 27 17.74 3.44 -4.08
N SER A 28 16.67 3.91 -4.73
CA SER A 28 16.60 5.25 -5.30
C SER A 28 15.18 5.82 -5.30
N VAL A 29 15.10 7.15 -5.22
CA VAL A 29 13.88 7.94 -5.45
C VAL A 29 14.13 8.85 -6.65
N THR A 30 13.31 8.75 -7.67
CA THR A 30 13.46 9.48 -8.93
C THR A 30 12.25 10.35 -9.20
N PHE A 31 12.48 11.60 -9.57
CA PHE A 31 11.45 12.56 -9.92
C PHE A 31 11.55 12.94 -11.40
N ARG A 32 10.54 12.60 -12.19
CA ARG A 32 10.42 13.03 -13.59
C ARG A 32 9.61 14.32 -13.73
N GLY A 33 8.62 14.52 -12.85
CA GLY A 33 7.84 15.74 -12.75
C GLY A 33 8.38 16.73 -11.73
N LYS A 34 7.55 17.68 -11.34
CA LYS A 34 7.87 18.76 -10.39
C LYS A 34 6.79 18.91 -9.33
N GLY A 35 7.11 19.60 -8.23
CA GLY A 35 6.17 19.84 -7.13
C GLY A 35 5.84 18.58 -6.34
N ASN A 36 6.63 17.52 -6.47
CA ASN A 36 6.43 16.29 -5.70
C ASN A 36 7.08 16.40 -4.33
N LEU A 37 6.51 15.71 -3.36
CA LEU A 37 7.02 15.58 -2.02
C LEU A 37 7.23 14.10 -1.67
N PHE A 38 8.48 13.74 -1.38
CA PHE A 38 8.78 12.51 -0.65
C PHE A 38 9.01 12.85 0.82
N PHE A 39 8.26 12.22 1.68
CA PHE A 39 8.39 12.36 3.12
C PHE A 39 8.63 11.00 3.77
N CYS A 40 9.59 10.90 4.65
CA CYS A 40 9.76 9.76 5.52
C CYS A 40 9.99 10.18 6.97
N GLU A 41 9.41 9.43 7.89
CA GLU A 41 9.67 9.58 9.32
C GLU A 41 11.11 9.12 9.67
N ARG A 42 11.47 9.19 10.94
CA ARG A 42 12.78 8.74 11.43
C ARG A 42 12.93 7.24 11.25
N ASP A 43 14.17 6.79 11.14
CA ASP A 43 14.57 5.39 11.10
C ASP A 43 14.03 4.58 9.90
N VAL A 44 13.52 5.24 8.86
CA VAL A 44 13.10 4.59 7.63
C VAL A 44 14.32 4.10 6.85
N LYS A 45 14.27 2.83 6.40
CA LYS A 45 15.26 2.23 5.49
C LYS A 45 14.59 1.86 4.18
N LEU A 46 15.11 2.39 3.09
CA LEU A 46 14.76 1.95 1.74
C LEU A 46 15.71 0.82 1.34
N VAL A 47 15.17 -0.39 1.19
CA VAL A 47 15.98 -1.60 0.91
C VAL A 47 15.52 -2.21 -0.41
N ASN A 48 16.42 -2.27 -1.39
CA ASN A 48 16.10 -2.74 -2.74
C ASN A 48 14.86 -2.04 -3.33
N SER A 49 14.75 -0.72 -3.11
CA SER A 49 13.58 0.07 -3.46
C SER A 49 13.82 0.95 -4.66
N SER A 50 12.83 0.98 -5.53
CA SER A 50 12.78 1.83 -6.71
C SER A 50 11.49 2.65 -6.66
N ILE A 51 11.59 3.93 -6.31
CA ILE A 51 10.46 4.83 -6.14
C ILE A 51 10.51 5.88 -7.26
N HIS A 52 9.48 5.92 -8.09
CA HIS A 52 9.41 6.81 -9.24
C HIS A 52 8.20 7.73 -9.16
N PHE A 53 8.45 9.04 -9.08
CA PHE A 53 7.46 10.06 -9.34
C PHE A 53 7.43 10.32 -10.86
N GLU A 54 6.49 9.69 -11.54
CA GLU A 54 6.33 9.79 -12.99
C GLU A 54 5.60 11.07 -13.40
N GLY A 55 4.78 11.63 -12.50
CA GLY A 55 4.02 12.86 -12.67
C GLY A 55 4.47 13.98 -11.73
N SER A 56 3.59 14.94 -11.53
CA SER A 56 3.81 16.15 -10.73
C SER A 56 2.82 16.24 -9.58
N ASN A 57 3.12 17.07 -8.57
CA ASN A 57 2.24 17.42 -7.45
C ASN A 57 1.80 16.21 -6.61
N SER A 58 2.62 15.20 -6.47
CA SER A 58 2.28 13.97 -5.75
C SER A 58 3.08 13.85 -4.46
N LEU A 59 2.49 13.14 -3.49
CA LEU A 59 3.07 12.87 -2.18
C LEU A 59 3.30 11.37 -1.99
N VAL A 60 4.47 10.99 -1.53
CA VAL A 60 4.74 9.70 -0.93
C VAL A 60 5.16 9.92 0.52
N TYR A 61 4.39 9.36 1.44
CA TYR A 61 4.65 9.41 2.87
C TYR A 61 4.93 8.01 3.41
N LEU A 62 6.11 7.81 4.00
CA LEU A 62 6.51 6.58 4.66
C LEU A 62 6.64 6.81 6.17
N SER A 63 5.79 6.15 6.94
CA SER A 63 5.86 6.20 8.40
C SER A 63 6.98 5.28 8.92
N SER A 64 7.36 5.48 10.16
CA SER A 64 8.29 4.60 10.86
C SER A 64 7.70 3.21 11.09
N THR A 65 8.54 2.17 10.98
CA THR A 65 8.16 0.79 11.28
C THR A 65 9.19 0.16 12.22
N PRO A 66 8.84 -0.86 13.02
CA PRO A 66 9.78 -1.51 13.96
C PRO A 66 11.02 -2.07 13.25
N ASP A 67 10.83 -2.70 12.11
CA ASP A 67 11.91 -3.25 11.28
C ASP A 67 12.43 -2.23 10.27
N SER A 68 11.78 -1.07 10.20
CA SER A 68 12.16 0.12 9.45
C SER A 68 12.49 -0.10 7.98
N GLN A 69 12.03 -1.19 7.37
CA GLN A 69 12.38 -1.53 6.00
C GLN A 69 11.20 -1.36 5.03
N TYR A 70 11.48 -0.69 3.94
CA TYR A 70 10.56 -0.53 2.82
C TYR A 70 11.16 -1.09 1.54
N PRO A 71 10.94 -2.37 1.21
CA PRO A 71 11.26 -2.92 -0.10
C PRO A 71 10.12 -2.59 -1.09
N LEU A 72 10.24 -1.48 -1.84
CA LEU A 72 9.16 -0.95 -2.68
C LEU A 72 9.56 -0.81 -4.15
N ASN A 73 8.75 -1.34 -5.05
CA ASN A 73 8.70 -0.94 -6.45
C ASN A 73 7.47 -0.03 -6.63
N LEU A 74 7.68 1.28 -6.60
CA LEU A 74 6.60 2.23 -6.52
C LEU A 74 6.65 3.22 -7.68
N GLN A 75 5.50 3.37 -8.35
CA GLN A 75 5.27 4.41 -9.35
C GLN A 75 4.07 5.26 -8.93
N VAL A 76 4.28 6.56 -8.79
CA VAL A 76 3.23 7.53 -8.53
C VAL A 76 3.17 8.54 -9.67
N PHE A 77 1.96 8.72 -10.17
CA PHE A 77 1.71 9.65 -11.26
C PHE A 77 1.21 10.99 -10.72
N GLN A 78 0.41 11.70 -11.47
CA GLN A 78 0.09 13.09 -11.19
C GLN A 78 -0.99 13.24 -10.11
N ASP A 79 -0.84 14.27 -9.26
CA ASP A 79 -1.82 14.72 -8.25
C ASP A 79 -2.31 13.58 -7.36
N SER A 80 -1.40 12.76 -6.87
CA SER A 80 -1.69 11.52 -6.14
C SER A 80 -1.01 11.49 -4.78
N VAL A 81 -1.64 10.81 -3.82
CA VAL A 81 -1.09 10.59 -2.49
C VAL A 81 -0.89 9.11 -2.25
N ILE A 82 0.30 8.75 -1.77
CA ILE A 82 0.61 7.42 -1.24
C ILE A 82 1.02 7.58 0.21
N TYR A 83 0.30 6.91 1.10
CA TYR A 83 0.57 6.90 2.52
C TYR A 83 0.72 5.48 3.04
N PHE A 84 1.83 5.20 3.71
CA PHE A 84 2.05 3.98 4.47
C PHE A 84 2.03 4.30 5.96
N GLY A 85 1.11 3.68 6.68
CA GLY A 85 0.96 3.80 8.12
C GLY A 85 2.11 3.18 8.90
N ARG A 86 2.13 3.45 10.20
CA ARG A 86 3.18 2.98 11.12
C ARG A 86 3.10 1.47 11.34
N GLU A 87 4.22 0.91 11.76
CA GLU A 87 4.33 -0.49 12.18
C GLU A 87 3.96 -1.52 11.09
N SER A 88 3.90 -1.07 9.84
CA SER A 88 3.68 -1.99 8.72
C SER A 88 4.93 -2.83 8.46
N HIS A 89 4.71 -4.11 8.16
CA HIS A 89 5.78 -5.09 7.95
C HIS A 89 5.84 -5.53 6.48
N MET A 90 7.05 -5.49 5.92
CA MET A 90 7.35 -5.95 4.56
C MET A 90 8.71 -6.64 4.55
N THR A 91 8.77 -7.87 4.08
CA THR A 91 10.05 -8.64 4.00
C THR A 91 10.64 -8.68 2.61
N ALA A 92 9.87 -8.35 1.58
CA ALA A 92 10.28 -8.41 0.18
C ALA A 92 9.48 -7.42 -0.67
N PRO A 93 9.86 -7.17 -1.92
CA PRO A 93 9.28 -6.10 -2.72
C PRO A 93 7.76 -6.17 -2.85
N VAL A 94 7.14 -5.04 -2.55
CA VAL A 94 5.72 -4.75 -2.80
C VAL A 94 5.65 -3.83 -4.02
N ASN A 95 4.79 -4.16 -4.97
CA ASN A 95 4.62 -3.41 -6.22
C ASN A 95 3.42 -2.48 -6.12
N VAL A 96 3.65 -1.19 -6.29
CA VAL A 96 2.62 -0.15 -6.17
C VAL A 96 2.60 0.71 -7.43
N ASN A 97 1.41 0.88 -7.99
CA ASN A 97 1.22 1.77 -9.13
C ASN A 97 -0.03 2.63 -8.93
N VAL A 98 0.18 3.93 -8.67
CA VAL A 98 -0.90 4.89 -8.41
C VAL A 98 -0.99 5.88 -9.56
N GLN A 99 -2.10 5.85 -10.28
CA GLN A 99 -2.34 6.60 -11.50
C GLN A 99 -3.68 7.35 -11.47
N GLU A 100 -3.86 8.22 -12.45
CA GLU A 100 -5.10 8.90 -12.77
C GLU A 100 -5.69 9.68 -11.58
N HIS A 101 -4.85 10.46 -10.87
CA HIS A 101 -5.23 11.33 -9.75
C HIS A 101 -5.86 10.56 -8.57
N GLN A 102 -5.51 9.28 -8.41
CA GLN A 102 -6.00 8.44 -7.33
C GLN A 102 -5.00 8.35 -6.19
N ASN A 103 -5.45 7.84 -5.06
CA ASN A 103 -4.65 7.70 -3.86
C ASN A 103 -4.52 6.25 -3.41
N LEU A 104 -3.43 5.95 -2.73
CA LEU A 104 -3.25 4.74 -1.95
C LEU A 104 -3.02 5.12 -0.50
N ILE A 105 -3.91 4.67 0.37
CA ILE A 105 -3.77 4.84 1.81
C ILE A 105 -3.72 3.46 2.46
N ILE A 106 -2.65 3.19 3.19
CA ILE A 106 -2.48 1.97 3.96
C ILE A 106 -2.40 2.37 5.43
N GLY A 107 -3.24 1.77 6.24
CA GLY A 107 -3.31 2.00 7.69
C GLY A 107 -2.08 1.48 8.43
N ASN A 108 -2.18 1.51 9.75
CA ASN A 108 -1.09 1.10 10.64
C ASN A 108 -1.05 -0.43 10.79
N ASP A 109 0.09 -0.94 11.22
CA ASP A 109 0.27 -2.33 11.65
C ASP A 109 -0.05 -3.40 10.59
N CYS A 110 0.02 -3.03 9.30
CA CYS A 110 -0.27 -3.93 8.20
C CYS A 110 0.89 -4.90 7.92
N ASN A 111 0.57 -6.10 7.46
CA ASN A 111 1.54 -7.08 6.98
C ASN A 111 1.38 -7.27 5.48
N LEU A 112 2.39 -6.86 4.70
CA LEU A 112 2.36 -6.88 3.24
C LEU A 112 3.29 -7.98 2.73
N GLY A 113 2.68 -9.05 2.23
CA GLY A 113 3.39 -10.21 1.70
C GLY A 113 4.22 -9.91 0.45
N SER A 114 5.25 -10.70 0.24
CA SER A 114 6.15 -10.59 -0.89
C SER A 114 5.41 -10.63 -2.24
N GLY A 115 5.76 -9.72 -3.13
CA GLY A 115 5.20 -9.66 -4.48
C GLY A 115 3.75 -9.16 -4.54
N THR A 116 3.19 -8.69 -3.43
CA THR A 116 1.88 -8.02 -3.43
C THR A 116 1.86 -6.91 -4.49
N ASN A 117 0.76 -6.82 -5.23
CA ASN A 117 0.53 -5.79 -6.25
C ASN A 117 -0.67 -4.94 -5.87
N ILE A 118 -0.50 -3.62 -5.86
CA ILE A 118 -1.57 -2.65 -5.57
C ILE A 118 -1.64 -1.64 -6.71
N ARG A 119 -2.82 -1.48 -7.32
CA ARG A 119 -3.01 -0.56 -8.45
C ARG A 119 -4.30 0.21 -8.33
N THR A 120 -4.26 1.51 -8.66
CA THR A 120 -5.44 2.39 -8.68
C THR A 120 -6.07 2.52 -10.07
N ALA A 121 -5.43 2.02 -11.11
CA ALA A 121 -5.91 2.09 -12.48
C ALA A 121 -5.42 0.90 -13.31
N PHE A 122 -6.05 0.70 -14.45
CA PHE A 122 -5.59 -0.22 -15.49
C PHE A 122 -4.54 0.46 -16.38
N ALA A 123 -3.73 -0.34 -17.07
CA ALA A 123 -2.71 0.19 -17.98
C ALA A 123 -3.30 0.94 -19.19
N TYR A 124 -4.52 0.55 -19.61
CA TYR A 124 -5.21 1.13 -20.77
C TYR A 124 -6.68 1.36 -20.48
N PRO A 125 -7.30 2.43 -21.05
CA PRO A 125 -8.73 2.61 -20.97
C PRO A 125 -9.46 1.57 -21.81
N ILE A 126 -10.53 1.02 -21.25
CA ILE A 126 -11.41 0.04 -21.92
C ILE A 126 -12.75 0.75 -22.22
N TYR A 127 -13.22 0.61 -23.43
CA TYR A 127 -14.47 1.25 -23.90
C TYR A 127 -15.52 0.22 -24.27
N SER A 128 -16.77 0.53 -23.96
CA SER A 128 -17.91 -0.24 -24.48
C SER A 128 -17.99 -0.11 -25.99
N SER A 129 -18.04 -1.24 -26.71
CA SER A 129 -18.20 -1.23 -28.15
C SER A 129 -19.54 -0.62 -28.62
N LYS A 130 -20.57 -0.67 -27.75
CA LYS A 130 -21.91 -0.14 -28.02
C LYS A 130 -22.02 1.36 -27.73
N THR A 131 -21.68 1.78 -26.49
CA THR A 131 -21.88 3.16 -26.05
C THR A 131 -20.69 4.06 -26.32
N LYS A 132 -19.52 3.49 -26.65
CA LYS A 132 -18.24 4.21 -26.78
C LYS A 132 -17.79 4.93 -25.49
N GLN A 133 -18.41 4.62 -24.36
CA GLN A 133 -18.02 5.14 -23.07
C GLN A 133 -16.97 4.24 -22.41
N ARG A 134 -16.06 4.84 -21.65
CA ARG A 134 -15.09 4.14 -20.84
C ARG A 134 -15.81 3.31 -19.77
N VAL A 135 -15.32 2.10 -19.49
CA VAL A 135 -15.93 1.18 -18.51
C VAL A 135 -15.00 0.82 -17.34
N ASN A 136 -13.71 1.12 -17.43
CA ASN A 136 -12.72 0.84 -16.39
C ASN A 136 -12.19 2.15 -15.79
N TYR A 137 -12.98 2.82 -14.99
CA TYR A 137 -12.55 4.02 -14.31
C TYR A 137 -11.55 3.70 -13.19
N PRO A 138 -10.61 4.63 -12.89
CA PRO A 138 -9.70 4.50 -11.78
C PRO A 138 -10.45 4.64 -10.45
N GLY A 139 -9.84 4.18 -9.38
CA GLY A 139 -10.35 4.37 -8.03
C GLY A 139 -9.24 4.25 -7.00
N SER A 140 -9.29 5.11 -5.97
CA SER A 140 -8.35 5.05 -4.86
C SER A 140 -8.45 3.73 -4.11
N VAL A 141 -7.31 3.21 -3.67
CA VAL A 141 -7.25 2.00 -2.86
C VAL A 141 -7.02 2.41 -1.41
N LEU A 142 -7.90 1.94 -0.55
CA LEU A 142 -7.86 2.24 0.88
C LEU A 142 -7.81 0.93 1.67
N ILE A 143 -6.79 0.80 2.50
CA ILE A 143 -6.51 -0.40 3.31
C ILE A 143 -6.51 0.05 4.77
N GLY A 144 -7.35 -0.56 5.58
CA GLY A 144 -7.48 -0.26 7.00
C GLY A 144 -6.25 -0.65 7.82
N ASP A 145 -6.36 -0.51 9.12
CA ASP A 145 -5.31 -0.92 10.05
C ASP A 145 -5.27 -2.45 10.20
N HIS A 146 -4.11 -2.98 10.54
CA HIS A 146 -3.92 -4.40 10.84
C HIS A 146 -4.44 -5.32 9.75
N VAL A 147 -4.15 -5.01 8.49
CA VAL A 147 -4.54 -5.83 7.34
C VAL A 147 -3.36 -6.71 6.93
N TRP A 148 -3.64 -8.00 6.72
CA TRP A 148 -2.66 -8.92 6.17
C TRP A 148 -2.94 -9.17 4.69
N LEU A 149 -2.03 -8.74 3.84
CA LEU A 149 -1.99 -9.11 2.42
C LEU A 149 -1.01 -10.27 2.24
N GLY A 150 -1.52 -11.40 1.79
CA GLY A 150 -0.75 -12.60 1.53
C GLY A 150 0.23 -12.43 0.36
N HIS A 151 1.13 -13.40 0.23
CA HIS A 151 2.11 -13.44 -0.85
C HIS A 151 1.44 -13.40 -2.23
N LEU A 152 1.94 -12.54 -3.14
CA LEU A 152 1.38 -12.32 -4.48
C LEU A 152 -0.11 -11.91 -4.51
N ALA A 153 -0.66 -11.40 -3.42
CA ALA A 153 -2.00 -10.83 -3.45
C ALA A 153 -2.07 -9.65 -4.42
N TYR A 154 -3.17 -9.53 -5.13
CA TYR A 154 -3.40 -8.45 -6.08
C TYR A 154 -4.61 -7.61 -5.69
N ILE A 155 -4.38 -6.33 -5.40
CA ILE A 155 -5.40 -5.37 -4.98
C ILE A 155 -5.65 -4.41 -6.15
N SER A 156 -6.88 -4.44 -6.68
CA SER A 156 -7.24 -3.66 -7.85
C SER A 156 -7.88 -2.32 -7.49
N SER A 157 -8.07 -1.50 -8.50
CA SER A 157 -8.58 -0.14 -8.48
C SER A 157 -9.88 0.00 -7.68
N GLY A 158 -9.95 0.99 -6.78
CA GLY A 158 -11.14 1.27 -6.00
C GLY A 158 -11.46 0.27 -4.88
N ALA A 159 -10.54 -0.65 -4.58
CA ALA A 159 -10.73 -1.60 -3.49
C ALA A 159 -10.64 -0.90 -2.13
N LEU A 160 -11.56 -1.26 -1.24
CA LEU A 160 -11.62 -0.81 0.16
C LEU A 160 -11.52 -2.05 1.06
N LEU A 161 -10.49 -2.14 1.87
CA LEU A 161 -10.26 -3.26 2.80
C LEU A 161 -10.42 -2.76 4.23
N GLY A 162 -11.40 -3.31 4.93
CA GLY A 162 -11.64 -3.00 6.34
C GLY A 162 -10.51 -3.51 7.24
N SER A 163 -10.32 -2.84 8.37
CA SER A 163 -9.28 -3.17 9.35
C SER A 163 -9.40 -4.61 9.86
N GLY A 164 -8.28 -5.24 10.17
CA GLY A 164 -8.22 -6.62 10.66
C GLY A 164 -8.47 -7.68 9.59
N SER A 165 -8.61 -7.30 8.31
CA SER A 165 -8.90 -8.26 7.23
C SER A 165 -7.64 -8.99 6.76
N ILE A 166 -7.85 -10.18 6.25
CA ILE A 166 -6.81 -11.08 5.74
C ILE A 166 -7.12 -11.41 4.29
N VAL A 167 -6.19 -11.12 3.40
CA VAL A 167 -6.23 -11.50 1.98
C VAL A 167 -5.22 -12.61 1.76
N ASP A 168 -5.69 -13.79 1.39
CA ASP A 168 -4.87 -14.98 1.21
C ASP A 168 -3.80 -14.83 0.11
N ASN A 169 -2.86 -15.77 0.06
CA ASN A 169 -1.83 -15.83 -0.98
C ASN A 169 -2.46 -16.00 -2.37
N ASN A 170 -1.90 -15.31 -3.37
CA ASN A 170 -2.35 -15.32 -4.77
C ASN A 170 -3.82 -14.90 -4.97
N ALA A 171 -4.44 -14.29 -3.97
CA ALA A 171 -5.81 -13.84 -4.06
C ALA A 171 -5.91 -12.54 -4.89
N TYR A 172 -7.02 -12.41 -5.63
CA TYR A 172 -7.30 -11.23 -6.44
C TYR A 172 -8.51 -10.48 -5.90
N VAL A 173 -8.29 -9.28 -5.38
CA VAL A 173 -9.34 -8.34 -4.97
C VAL A 173 -9.75 -7.50 -6.16
N PRO A 174 -10.96 -7.69 -6.72
CA PRO A 174 -11.41 -6.99 -7.92
C PRO A 174 -11.59 -5.49 -7.72
N SER A 175 -11.73 -4.77 -8.82
CA SER A 175 -12.00 -3.32 -8.78
C SER A 175 -13.30 -3.00 -8.07
N ASN A 176 -13.28 -1.93 -7.27
CA ASN A 176 -14.41 -1.43 -6.48
C ASN A 176 -14.95 -2.43 -5.45
N CYS A 177 -14.17 -3.45 -5.11
CA CYS A 177 -14.54 -4.41 -4.07
C CYS A 177 -14.45 -3.74 -2.69
N LYS A 178 -15.49 -3.94 -1.87
CA LYS A 178 -15.53 -3.45 -0.50
C LYS A 178 -15.51 -4.65 0.44
N ILE A 179 -14.48 -4.74 1.25
CA ILE A 179 -14.24 -5.83 2.18
C ILE A 179 -14.56 -5.34 3.60
N PRO A 180 -15.47 -5.98 4.32
CA PRO A 180 -15.74 -5.67 5.72
C PRO A 180 -14.50 -5.89 6.58
N SER A 181 -14.43 -5.22 7.73
CA SER A 181 -13.42 -5.49 8.74
C SER A 181 -13.47 -6.93 9.23
N ASN A 182 -12.34 -7.45 9.70
CA ASN A 182 -12.26 -8.78 10.31
C ASN A 182 -12.72 -9.93 9.41
N SER A 183 -12.41 -9.84 8.10
CA SER A 183 -12.79 -10.85 7.12
C SER A 183 -11.56 -11.59 6.58
N PHE A 184 -11.67 -12.91 6.42
CA PHE A 184 -10.69 -13.71 5.70
C PHE A 184 -11.17 -14.00 4.28
N LEU A 185 -10.34 -13.61 3.30
CA LEU A 185 -10.64 -13.71 1.88
C LEU A 185 -9.65 -14.61 1.16
N SER A 186 -10.15 -15.43 0.27
CA SER A 186 -9.32 -16.27 -0.59
C SER A 186 -9.91 -16.38 -2.00
N GLY A 187 -9.06 -16.70 -2.98
CA GLY A 187 -9.44 -17.00 -4.35
C GLY A 187 -9.20 -15.88 -5.35
N ASN A 188 -9.50 -16.19 -6.61
CA ASN A 188 -9.39 -15.28 -7.75
C ASN A 188 -10.63 -15.41 -8.65
N PRO A 189 -11.60 -14.47 -8.57
CA PRO A 189 -11.67 -13.36 -7.62
C PRO A 189 -11.93 -13.82 -6.18
N VAL A 190 -11.60 -12.97 -5.20
CA VAL A 190 -11.79 -13.29 -3.78
C VAL A 190 -13.25 -13.52 -3.42
N LYS A 191 -13.42 -14.40 -2.43
CA LYS A 191 -14.66 -14.57 -1.67
C LYS A 191 -14.32 -14.48 -0.20
N ILE A 192 -15.25 -14.01 0.62
CA ILE A 192 -15.15 -14.11 2.07
C ILE A 192 -15.29 -15.58 2.42
N ILE A 193 -14.25 -16.16 3.00
CA ILE A 193 -14.21 -17.55 3.46
C ILE A 193 -14.70 -17.63 4.89
N GLN A 194 -14.35 -16.59 5.67
CA GLN A 194 -14.76 -16.48 7.06
C GLN A 194 -14.82 -15.01 7.45
N ASP A 195 -15.80 -14.63 8.21
CA ASP A 195 -16.00 -13.34 8.86
C ASP A 195 -15.72 -13.44 10.36
N GLU A 196 -15.70 -12.29 11.04
CA GLU A 196 -15.43 -12.19 12.48
C GLU A 196 -14.11 -12.84 12.91
N VAL A 197 -13.08 -12.72 12.06
CA VAL A 197 -11.72 -13.23 12.33
C VAL A 197 -10.73 -12.09 12.53
N PHE A 198 -9.64 -12.38 13.20
CA PHE A 198 -8.45 -11.52 13.24
C PHE A 198 -7.20 -12.41 13.26
N PHE A 199 -6.05 -11.82 12.97
CA PHE A 199 -4.76 -12.50 13.09
C PHE A 199 -3.90 -11.83 14.15
N THR A 200 -2.94 -12.60 14.68
CA THR A 200 -1.85 -12.05 15.50
C THR A 200 -0.55 -12.18 14.74
N LYS A 201 0.46 -11.37 15.08
CA LYS A 201 1.79 -11.46 14.47
C LYS A 201 2.71 -12.48 15.14
N ASP A 202 2.15 -13.41 15.92
CA ASP A 202 2.88 -14.46 16.58
C ASP A 202 3.52 -15.39 15.55
N TYR A 203 4.83 -15.62 15.69
CA TYR A 203 5.55 -16.53 14.80
C TYR A 203 5.24 -17.98 15.12
N LEU A 204 4.56 -18.67 14.22
CA LEU A 204 4.10 -20.05 14.44
C LEU A 204 5.24 -21.08 14.68
N GLY A 205 6.46 -20.79 14.24
CA GLY A 205 7.60 -21.69 14.51
C GLY A 205 8.00 -21.79 15.97
N GLY A 206 7.61 -20.82 16.80
CA GLY A 206 7.77 -20.82 18.25
C GLY A 206 6.45 -20.61 19.00
N PHE A 207 5.34 -20.79 18.32
CA PHE A 207 4.01 -20.48 18.85
C PHE A 207 3.64 -21.32 20.05
N ASN A 208 3.15 -20.64 21.09
CA ASN A 208 2.56 -21.26 22.27
C ASN A 208 1.17 -20.63 22.48
N GLU A 209 0.12 -21.41 22.22
CA GLU A 209 -1.24 -20.92 22.28
C GLU A 209 -1.65 -20.39 23.68
N SER A 210 -1.06 -20.91 24.76
CA SER A 210 -1.34 -20.45 26.11
C SER A 210 -0.76 -19.09 26.46
N SER A 211 0.26 -18.63 25.71
CA SER A 211 0.90 -17.32 25.90
C SER A 211 0.56 -16.32 24.80
N SER A 212 -0.21 -16.73 23.81
CA SER A 212 -0.64 -15.84 22.72
C SER A 212 -1.72 -14.87 23.21
N GLU A 213 -1.52 -13.60 22.93
CA GLU A 213 -2.55 -12.57 23.13
C GLU A 213 -3.58 -12.66 22.01
N LYS A 214 -4.72 -13.27 22.29
CA LYS A 214 -5.83 -13.37 21.33
C LYS A 214 -6.67 -12.11 21.35
N VAL A 215 -6.05 -11.00 20.93
CA VAL A 215 -6.70 -9.68 20.94
C VAL A 215 -6.63 -9.06 19.55
N ASN A 216 -7.70 -8.42 19.18
CA ASN A 216 -7.78 -7.58 17.99
C ASN A 216 -6.94 -6.29 18.22
N ASN A 217 -5.74 -6.22 17.66
CA ASN A 217 -4.76 -5.20 18.01
C ASN A 217 -4.76 -3.95 17.13
N TYR A 218 -5.70 -3.81 16.19
CA TYR A 218 -5.75 -2.56 15.46
C TYR A 218 -6.46 -1.48 16.29
N ALA A 219 -5.79 -0.34 16.44
CA ALA A 219 -6.16 0.67 17.42
C ALA A 219 -6.89 1.88 16.81
N SER A 220 -7.09 1.93 15.52
CA SER A 220 -7.60 3.13 14.86
C SER A 220 -8.72 2.79 13.89
N ASP A 221 -9.81 3.53 14.01
CA ASP A 221 -10.96 3.46 13.11
C ASP A 221 -10.82 4.43 11.91
N VAL A 222 -9.70 5.14 11.80
CA VAL A 222 -9.49 6.17 10.76
C VAL A 222 -9.61 5.62 9.35
N PHE A 223 -9.28 4.35 9.15
CA PHE A 223 -9.34 3.65 7.87
C PHE A 223 -10.37 2.52 7.83
N ILE A 224 -11.19 2.40 8.85
CA ILE A 224 -12.33 1.48 8.83
C ILE A 224 -13.43 2.15 8.02
N TYR A 225 -13.76 1.52 6.91
CA TYR A 225 -14.90 1.95 6.10
C TYR A 225 -16.10 1.14 6.54
N GLU A 226 -16.90 1.72 7.40
CA GLU A 226 -18.28 1.27 7.53
C GLU A 226 -18.98 1.62 6.22
N VAL A 227 -19.37 0.60 5.48
CA VAL A 227 -20.34 0.77 4.41
C VAL A 227 -21.67 1.05 5.10
N VAL A 228 -21.99 2.32 5.30
CA VAL A 228 -23.36 2.68 5.68
C VAL A 228 -24.22 2.26 4.50
N PRO A 229 -25.15 1.32 4.66
CA PRO A 229 -26.11 1.01 3.59
C PRO A 229 -26.90 2.29 3.28
N GLU A 230 -26.95 2.64 2.00
CA GLU A 230 -27.86 3.69 1.52
C GLU A 230 -29.32 3.29 1.74
#